data_97be0903cabf06aa4245b9a4353fb299
#
_entry.id   97be0903cabf06aa4245b9a4353fb299
#
_cell.length_a   1.000
_cell.length_b   1.000
_cell.length_c   1.000
_cell.angle_alpha   90.00
_cell.angle_beta   90.00
_cell.angle_gamma   90.00
#
_symmetry.space_group_name_H-M   'P 1'
#
loop_
_entity.id
_entity.type
_entity.pdbx_description
1 polymer ?
#
loop_
_entity_poly.entity_id
_entity_poly.type
_entity_poly.pdbx_seq_one_letter_code
_entity_poly.pdbx_strand_id
1 'polypeptide(L)'
;MTDLFAVFFKKRYALLVWAAALSACSVSMPPATVSAPAPVQWNAPLPHGGKLSDLREWWKAQNDPVLLALIEDAQALSPTVAAALGRIETARSNEATAQAALLPGVTAGLSSGRSVSLPSTPAATSTAATLQSSWEIDVFGAARVARKALAGQTQGNQAQWHDARVSVAAEVAGTYFALAHCWKARDLAAQDVLSRQRSRDISARSLQAGMLAPAAYVQVQAEVAQSQLRLIQHNSQCALHTKALVALTGEDETLVRSVMQERQLPDDLTGFTVLEIPAQALVQRPDVFAAEHDVALASAQIGRAKARRWPGLTLGGSIGALRYSTMGVESDLTTWSFGPLALALPVFDAGQRAALVDAADADYVLAVATYRAKVRQAVREVEEALVTLQAAQEREADTRAVLDARAQNHAAAQNRERGGMASALDVEDARRMLLAAQADVLALQLERKRAWVALYRAVGGGWQRPATAQTPAN
;
A
#
# COMPACT_ATOMS: atom_id res chain seq x y z
N MET A 1 42.07 -14.45 -61.45
CA MET A 1 41.80 -13.34 -60.48
C MET A 1 40.30 -13.10 -60.25
N THR A 2 39.42 -13.69 -61.06
CA THR A 2 37.97 -13.53 -61.03
C THR A 2 37.23 -14.42 -60.00
N ASP A 3 37.79 -15.57 -59.63
CA ASP A 3 37.15 -16.53 -58.75
C ASP A 3 37.22 -16.17 -57.22
N LEU A 4 38.28 -15.44 -56.84
CA LEU A 4 38.44 -15.04 -55.42
C LEU A 4 37.44 -13.94 -54.98
N PHE A 5 37.06 -13.08 -55.94
CA PHE A 5 36.06 -12.03 -55.70
C PHE A 5 34.62 -12.57 -55.52
N ALA A 6 34.27 -13.60 -56.26
CA ALA A 6 32.94 -14.24 -56.18
C ALA A 6 32.73 -14.99 -54.89
N VAL A 7 33.73 -15.59 -54.29
CA VAL A 7 33.67 -16.28 -52.98
C VAL A 7 33.58 -15.28 -51.82
N PHE A 8 34.28 -14.13 -51.92
CA PHE A 8 34.18 -13.06 -50.89
C PHE A 8 32.82 -12.37 -50.90
N PHE A 9 32.23 -12.15 -52.06
CA PHE A 9 30.90 -11.56 -52.19
C PHE A 9 29.79 -12.49 -51.67
N LYS A 10 29.84 -13.80 -52.02
CA LYS A 10 28.89 -14.79 -51.49
C LYS A 10 28.97 -14.94 -49.98
N LYS A 11 30.16 -14.88 -49.35
CA LYS A 11 30.31 -14.90 -47.88
C LYS A 11 29.75 -13.64 -47.22
N ARG A 12 29.90 -12.47 -47.82
CA ARG A 12 29.29 -11.21 -47.28
C ARG A 12 27.77 -11.19 -47.35
N TYR A 13 27.19 -11.69 -48.44
CA TYR A 13 25.71 -11.81 -48.54
C TYR A 13 25.13 -12.87 -47.59
N ALA A 14 25.83 -13.99 -47.43
CA ALA A 14 25.46 -15.00 -46.45
C ALA A 14 25.49 -14.45 -44.99
N LEU A 15 26.50 -13.67 -44.64
CA LEU A 15 26.60 -13.01 -43.33
C LEU A 15 25.52 -11.94 -43.14
N LEU A 16 25.16 -11.15 -44.18
CA LEU A 16 24.09 -10.16 -44.12
C LEU A 16 22.72 -10.81 -44.05
N VAL A 17 22.48 -11.91 -44.73
CA VAL A 17 21.22 -12.69 -44.64
C VAL A 17 21.10 -13.34 -43.26
N TRP A 18 22.21 -13.87 -42.71
CA TRP A 18 22.24 -14.38 -41.32
C TRP A 18 22.02 -13.29 -40.28
N ALA A 19 22.59 -12.09 -40.45
CA ALA A 19 22.37 -10.95 -39.57
C ALA A 19 20.94 -10.42 -39.67
N ALA A 20 20.35 -10.39 -40.86
CA ALA A 20 18.94 -10.00 -41.06
C ALA A 20 17.95 -11.04 -40.52
N ALA A 21 18.29 -12.34 -40.59
CA ALA A 21 17.48 -13.42 -40.01
C ALA A 21 17.51 -13.38 -38.46
N LEU A 22 18.62 -12.97 -37.85
CA LEU A 22 18.76 -12.82 -36.41
C LEU A 22 17.99 -11.61 -35.87
N SER A 23 17.84 -10.53 -36.63
CA SER A 23 17.08 -9.34 -36.22
C SER A 23 15.57 -9.52 -36.29
N ALA A 24 15.07 -10.52 -37.02
CA ALA A 24 13.63 -10.81 -37.15
C ALA A 24 13.04 -11.73 -36.03
N CYS A 25 13.90 -12.29 -35.18
CA CYS A 25 13.48 -13.25 -34.14
C CYS A 25 13.29 -12.62 -32.77
N SER A 26 12.43 -11.59 -32.66
CA SER A 26 11.96 -11.14 -31.35
C SER A 26 10.82 -12.04 -30.85
N VAL A 27 10.87 -12.41 -29.55
CA VAL A 27 9.79 -13.20 -28.92
C VAL A 27 8.54 -12.34 -28.79
N SER A 28 7.43 -12.80 -29.35
CA SER A 28 6.13 -12.12 -29.24
C SER A 28 5.62 -12.16 -27.80
N MET A 29 5.36 -10.98 -27.24
CA MET A 29 4.81 -10.76 -25.89
C MET A 29 3.50 -10.00 -25.96
N PRO A 30 2.55 -10.21 -25.02
CA PRO A 30 1.39 -9.36 -24.91
C PRO A 30 1.80 -7.94 -24.46
N PRO A 31 0.88 -6.94 -24.59
CA PRO A 31 1.15 -5.57 -24.19
C PRO A 31 1.59 -5.47 -22.71
N ALA A 32 2.69 -4.77 -22.47
CA ALA A 32 3.19 -4.49 -21.11
C ALA A 32 2.34 -3.46 -20.37
N THR A 33 1.53 -2.68 -21.10
CA THR A 33 0.60 -1.70 -20.55
C THR A 33 -0.79 -1.96 -21.11
N VAL A 34 -1.82 -1.86 -20.26
CA VAL A 34 -3.21 -2.05 -20.64
C VAL A 34 -4.03 -0.86 -20.15
N SER A 35 -5.07 -0.49 -20.90
CA SER A 35 -6.01 0.51 -20.44
C SER A 35 -6.96 -0.08 -19.41
N ALA A 36 -7.26 0.70 -18.36
CA ALA A 36 -8.38 0.45 -17.48
C ALA A 36 -9.41 1.57 -17.65
N PRO A 37 -10.69 1.25 -17.82
CA PRO A 37 -11.71 2.28 -17.93
C PRO A 37 -11.85 3.02 -16.59
N ALA A 38 -11.74 4.35 -16.65
CA ALA A 38 -12.05 5.25 -15.54
C ALA A 38 -13.15 6.22 -16.02
N PRO A 39 -14.04 6.72 -15.14
CA PRO A 39 -15.04 7.70 -15.51
C PRO A 39 -14.38 9.00 -16.00
N VAL A 40 -15.07 9.74 -16.83
CA VAL A 40 -14.56 11.02 -17.38
C VAL A 40 -14.57 12.11 -16.30
N GLN A 41 -15.55 12.04 -15.40
CA GLN A 41 -15.73 12.97 -14.27
C GLN A 41 -16.18 12.20 -13.03
N TRP A 42 -15.97 12.77 -11.85
CA TRP A 42 -16.54 12.27 -10.62
C TRP A 42 -18.06 12.46 -10.64
N ASN A 43 -18.81 11.49 -10.13
CA ASN A 43 -20.26 11.61 -9.97
C ASN A 43 -20.61 12.44 -8.72
N ALA A 44 -19.80 12.36 -7.67
CA ALA A 44 -19.94 13.16 -6.47
C ALA A 44 -19.37 14.58 -6.66
N PRO A 45 -19.99 15.62 -6.07
CA PRO A 45 -19.50 16.99 -6.14
C PRO A 45 -18.12 17.12 -5.47
N LEU A 46 -17.25 17.94 -6.06
CA LEU A 46 -15.96 18.27 -5.46
C LEU A 46 -16.11 19.39 -4.42
N PRO A 47 -15.59 19.24 -3.19
CA PRO A 47 -15.84 20.17 -2.11
C PRO A 47 -15.18 21.57 -2.28
N HIS A 48 -14.40 21.78 -3.34
CA HIS A 48 -13.56 22.98 -3.51
C HIS A 48 -13.30 23.39 -4.98
N GLY A 49 -14.06 22.87 -5.94
CA GLY A 49 -13.92 23.23 -7.36
C GLY A 49 -12.62 22.78 -8.05
N GLY A 50 -11.99 21.67 -7.59
CA GLY A 50 -10.94 20.94 -8.30
C GLY A 50 -9.55 21.62 -8.36
N LYS A 51 -9.21 22.56 -7.46
CA LYS A 51 -7.87 23.16 -7.43
C LYS A 51 -6.84 22.25 -6.79
N LEU A 52 -5.62 22.22 -7.32
CA LEU A 52 -4.52 21.44 -6.75
C LEU A 52 -4.06 21.99 -5.40
N SER A 53 -3.89 21.13 -4.40
CA SER A 53 -3.20 21.46 -3.14
C SER A 53 -2.04 20.49 -2.91
N ASP A 54 -1.07 20.90 -2.11
CA ASP A 54 0.05 20.03 -1.76
C ASP A 54 -0.35 19.05 -0.65
N LEU A 55 -0.73 17.85 -1.05
CA LEU A 55 -1.10 16.76 -0.14
C LEU A 55 0.06 16.28 0.75
N ARG A 56 1.31 16.51 0.36
CA ARG A 56 2.49 16.10 1.15
C ARG A 56 2.57 16.86 2.45
N GLU A 57 2.19 18.13 2.43
CA GLU A 57 2.19 19.02 3.60
C GLU A 57 0.83 19.06 4.32
N TRP A 58 -0.16 18.27 3.88
CA TRP A 58 -1.52 18.32 4.42
C TRP A 58 -1.57 18.10 5.93
N TRP A 59 -0.86 17.11 6.46
CA TRP A 59 -0.81 16.88 7.91
C TRP A 59 -0.16 18.03 8.67
N LYS A 60 0.87 18.66 8.12
CA LYS A 60 1.49 19.86 8.71
C LYS A 60 0.55 21.06 8.67
N ALA A 61 -0.24 21.20 7.59
CA ALA A 61 -1.23 22.25 7.45
C ALA A 61 -2.36 22.17 8.49
N GLN A 62 -2.59 20.99 9.09
CA GLN A 62 -3.54 20.84 10.21
C GLN A 62 -3.08 21.52 11.50
N ASN A 63 -1.82 21.94 11.57
CA ASN A 63 -1.22 22.62 12.71
C ASN A 63 -1.35 21.87 14.04
N ASP A 64 -1.31 20.53 13.96
CA ASP A 64 -1.39 19.61 15.09
C ASP A 64 -0.07 18.84 15.27
N PRO A 65 0.87 19.38 16.07
CA PRO A 65 2.18 18.75 16.25
C PRO A 65 2.12 17.38 16.94
N VAL A 66 1.08 17.12 17.77
CA VAL A 66 0.92 15.82 18.41
C VAL A 66 0.49 14.78 17.41
N LEU A 67 -0.47 15.09 16.53
CA LEU A 67 -0.87 14.16 15.47
C LEU A 67 0.31 13.84 14.54
N LEU A 68 1.14 14.84 14.20
CA LEU A 68 2.34 14.63 13.39
C LEU A 68 3.32 13.68 14.06
N ALA A 69 3.67 13.91 15.33
CA ALA A 69 4.57 13.04 16.07
C ALA A 69 4.06 11.59 16.13
N LEU A 70 2.77 11.40 16.47
CA LEU A 70 2.16 10.07 16.51
C LEU A 70 2.17 9.37 15.14
N ILE A 71 2.00 10.10 14.03
CA ILE A 71 2.12 9.54 12.68
C ILE A 71 3.56 9.11 12.38
N GLU A 72 4.56 9.94 12.73
CA GLU A 72 5.98 9.64 12.53
C GLU A 72 6.40 8.40 13.32
N ASP A 73 6.03 8.33 14.61
CA ASP A 73 6.31 7.18 15.48
C ASP A 73 5.68 5.89 14.95
N ALA A 74 4.40 5.95 14.57
CA ALA A 74 3.71 4.80 14.00
C ALA A 74 4.31 4.34 12.67
N GLN A 75 4.74 5.25 11.80
CA GLN A 75 5.42 4.90 10.55
C GLN A 75 6.79 4.26 10.81
N ALA A 76 7.52 4.71 11.84
CA ALA A 76 8.82 4.15 12.21
C ALA A 76 8.71 2.73 12.78
N LEU A 77 7.65 2.44 13.52
CA LEU A 77 7.42 1.15 14.18
C LEU A 77 6.57 0.17 13.37
N SER A 78 5.94 0.63 12.28
CA SER A 78 4.98 -0.19 11.52
C SER A 78 5.63 -1.39 10.84
N PRO A 79 5.18 -2.62 11.12
CA PRO A 79 5.64 -3.82 10.43
C PRO A 79 5.25 -3.80 8.94
N THR A 80 4.16 -3.13 8.58
CA THR A 80 3.71 -2.99 7.18
C THR A 80 4.66 -2.13 6.39
N VAL A 81 5.14 -1.01 6.95
CA VAL A 81 6.16 -0.13 6.34
C VAL A 81 7.50 -0.87 6.24
N ALA A 82 7.91 -1.57 7.30
CA ALA A 82 9.13 -2.37 7.28
C ALA A 82 9.09 -3.50 6.24
N ALA A 83 7.96 -4.21 6.12
CA ALA A 83 7.78 -5.25 5.10
C ALA A 83 7.84 -4.66 3.67
N ALA A 84 7.30 -3.46 3.46
CA ALA A 84 7.36 -2.78 2.17
C ALA A 84 8.81 -2.40 1.81
N LEU A 85 9.62 -1.93 2.78
CA LEU A 85 11.07 -1.72 2.59
C LEU A 85 11.80 -3.01 2.23
N GLY A 86 11.51 -4.11 2.93
CA GLY A 86 12.07 -5.43 2.61
C GLY A 86 11.77 -5.88 1.19
N ARG A 87 10.56 -5.60 0.68
CA ARG A 87 10.18 -5.87 -0.73
C ARG A 87 11.00 -5.04 -1.72
N ILE A 88 11.33 -3.79 -1.39
CA ILE A 88 12.21 -2.96 -2.24
C ILE A 88 13.60 -3.59 -2.35
N GLU A 89 14.20 -4.02 -1.24
CA GLU A 89 15.52 -4.65 -1.25
C GLU A 89 15.50 -5.99 -2.01
N THR A 90 14.45 -6.79 -1.84
CA THR A 90 14.24 -8.02 -2.62
C THR A 90 14.13 -7.72 -4.12
N ALA A 91 13.38 -6.69 -4.51
CA ALA A 91 13.25 -6.30 -5.91
C ALA A 91 14.56 -5.80 -6.50
N ARG A 92 15.34 -5.00 -5.75
CA ARG A 92 16.69 -4.58 -6.16
C ARG A 92 17.63 -5.75 -6.36
N SER A 93 17.59 -6.75 -5.47
CA SER A 93 18.36 -7.98 -5.60
C SER A 93 17.97 -8.76 -6.86
N ASN A 94 16.67 -8.88 -7.15
CA ASN A 94 16.18 -9.53 -8.36
C ASN A 94 16.60 -8.77 -9.63
N GLU A 95 16.56 -7.44 -9.62
CA GLU A 95 17.02 -6.59 -10.72
C GLU A 95 18.53 -6.76 -10.95
N ALA A 96 19.35 -6.74 -9.90
CA ALA A 96 20.78 -6.96 -9.96
C ALA A 96 21.10 -8.36 -10.50
N THR A 97 20.37 -9.39 -10.06
CA THR A 97 20.52 -10.76 -10.58
C THR A 97 20.18 -10.85 -12.07
N ALA A 98 19.11 -10.16 -12.51
CA ALA A 98 18.75 -10.12 -13.92
C ALA A 98 19.76 -9.34 -14.77
N GLN A 99 20.38 -8.31 -14.19
CA GLN A 99 21.48 -7.59 -14.84
C GLN A 99 22.74 -8.45 -14.94
N ALA A 100 23.09 -9.18 -13.88
CA ALA A 100 24.23 -10.10 -13.87
C ALA A 100 24.06 -11.22 -14.90
N ALA A 101 22.85 -11.70 -15.14
CA ALA A 101 22.56 -12.71 -16.16
C ALA A 101 22.87 -12.25 -17.62
N LEU A 102 23.00 -10.94 -17.86
CA LEU A 102 23.42 -10.38 -19.15
C LEU A 102 24.96 -10.35 -19.34
N LEU A 103 25.72 -10.65 -18.30
CA LEU A 103 27.17 -10.58 -18.25
C LEU A 103 27.78 -11.99 -18.07
N PRO A 104 29.06 -12.21 -18.48
CA PRO A 104 29.74 -13.46 -18.17
C PRO A 104 29.90 -13.70 -16.67
N GLY A 105 29.48 -14.88 -16.18
CA GLY A 105 29.81 -15.33 -14.85
C GLY A 105 31.21 -15.94 -14.83
N VAL A 106 32.02 -15.63 -13.81
CA VAL A 106 33.37 -16.19 -13.61
C VAL A 106 33.39 -16.88 -12.25
N THR A 107 33.81 -18.14 -12.25
CA THR A 107 33.96 -18.94 -11.03
C THR A 107 35.41 -19.46 -10.90
N ALA A 108 35.97 -19.38 -9.68
CA ALA A 108 37.22 -20.00 -9.34
C ALA A 108 36.94 -21.32 -8.59
N GLY A 109 37.59 -22.37 -9.03
CA GLY A 109 37.48 -23.69 -8.43
C GLY A 109 38.86 -24.25 -8.06
N LEU A 110 38.96 -24.88 -6.89
CA LEU A 110 40.10 -25.71 -6.50
C LEU A 110 39.58 -27.11 -6.20
N SER A 111 40.17 -28.09 -6.84
CA SER A 111 39.81 -29.49 -6.62
C SER A 111 41.07 -30.35 -6.47
N SER A 112 40.99 -31.32 -5.57
CA SER A 112 42.04 -32.34 -5.41
C SER A 112 41.36 -33.69 -5.28
N GLY A 113 41.83 -34.65 -6.06
CA GLY A 113 41.29 -36.01 -6.06
C GLY A 113 42.34 -37.07 -6.31
N ARG A 114 42.14 -38.26 -5.79
CA ARG A 114 43.00 -39.43 -6.09
C ARG A 114 42.12 -40.52 -6.73
N SER A 115 42.51 -40.96 -7.88
CA SER A 115 41.76 -41.95 -8.65
C SER A 115 42.65 -42.96 -9.32
N VAL A 116 42.08 -44.12 -9.62
CA VAL A 116 42.66 -45.16 -10.45
C VAL A 116 41.81 -45.23 -11.71
N SER A 117 42.38 -44.99 -12.85
CA SER A 117 41.64 -44.93 -14.13
C SER A 117 41.41 -46.29 -14.76
N LEU A 118 42.32 -47.28 -14.51
CA LEU A 118 42.24 -48.66 -14.97
C LEU A 118 42.78 -49.55 -13.86
N PRO A 119 42.26 -50.82 -13.72
CA PRO A 119 42.69 -51.72 -12.65
C PRO A 119 44.21 -51.99 -12.61
N SER A 120 44.88 -51.87 -13.73
CA SER A 120 46.34 -52.10 -13.88
C SER A 120 47.18 -50.84 -13.79
N THR A 121 46.57 -49.66 -13.60
CA THR A 121 47.31 -48.36 -13.50
C THR A 121 47.45 -47.95 -12.05
N PRO A 122 48.60 -47.36 -11.66
CA PRO A 122 48.80 -46.84 -10.33
C PRO A 122 47.83 -45.66 -10.01
N ALA A 123 47.50 -45.53 -8.72
CA ALA A 123 46.69 -44.40 -8.29
C ALA A 123 47.40 -43.07 -8.59
N ALA A 124 46.66 -42.16 -9.17
CA ALA A 124 47.12 -40.81 -9.47
C ALA A 124 46.40 -39.77 -8.61
N THR A 125 47.12 -38.81 -8.11
CA THR A 125 46.57 -37.62 -7.45
C THR A 125 46.59 -36.47 -8.44
N SER A 126 45.43 -35.84 -8.62
CA SER A 126 45.29 -34.62 -9.43
C SER A 126 44.82 -33.47 -8.56
N THR A 127 45.54 -32.35 -8.62
CA THR A 127 45.09 -31.08 -7.96
C THR A 127 44.97 -30.04 -9.07
N ALA A 128 43.77 -29.48 -9.20
CA ALA A 128 43.47 -28.50 -10.24
C ALA A 128 42.95 -27.20 -9.60
N ALA A 129 43.54 -26.09 -10.05
CA ALA A 129 43.01 -24.74 -9.81
C ALA A 129 42.52 -24.20 -11.17
N THR A 130 41.24 -23.82 -11.21
CA THR A 130 40.58 -23.40 -12.47
C THR A 130 39.80 -22.10 -12.26
N LEU A 131 39.89 -21.20 -13.27
CA LEU A 131 38.96 -20.09 -13.48
C LEU A 131 38.13 -20.46 -14.71
N GLN A 132 36.81 -20.51 -14.51
CA GLN A 132 35.87 -20.88 -15.57
C GLN A 132 34.90 -19.72 -15.79
N SER A 133 34.70 -19.32 -17.04
CA SER A 133 33.71 -18.34 -17.46
C SER A 133 32.61 -19.01 -18.26
N SER A 134 31.38 -18.59 -18.02
CA SER A 134 30.20 -18.99 -18.81
C SER A 134 29.29 -17.78 -19.02
N TRP A 135 28.84 -17.61 -20.25
CA TRP A 135 27.93 -16.52 -20.63
C TRP A 135 26.86 -17.02 -21.58
N GLU A 136 25.58 -16.82 -21.17
CA GLU A 136 24.43 -17.03 -22.04
C GLU A 136 24.17 -15.76 -22.85
N ILE A 137 24.29 -15.83 -24.17
CA ILE A 137 24.12 -14.70 -25.07
C ILE A 137 22.62 -14.51 -25.31
N ASP A 138 22.06 -13.34 -24.89
CA ASP A 138 20.65 -13.00 -25.04
C ASP A 138 20.27 -12.63 -26.49
N VAL A 139 20.26 -13.65 -27.37
CA VAL A 139 19.97 -13.49 -28.81
C VAL A 139 18.54 -12.99 -29.02
N PHE A 140 17.57 -13.50 -28.26
CA PHE A 140 16.12 -13.22 -28.41
C PHE A 140 15.62 -12.08 -27.54
N GLY A 141 16.45 -11.42 -26.74
CA GLY A 141 16.14 -10.25 -25.94
C GLY A 141 15.31 -10.53 -24.69
N ALA A 142 15.08 -11.79 -24.33
CA ALA A 142 14.25 -12.16 -23.19
C ALA A 142 14.85 -11.71 -21.84
N ALA A 143 16.19 -11.82 -21.67
CA ALA A 143 16.85 -11.38 -20.46
C ALA A 143 16.84 -9.86 -20.31
N ARG A 144 17.01 -9.11 -21.40
CA ARG A 144 16.91 -7.63 -21.43
C ARG A 144 15.51 -7.16 -21.07
N VAL A 145 14.46 -7.79 -21.60
CA VAL A 145 13.07 -7.47 -21.29
C VAL A 145 12.76 -7.81 -19.83
N ALA A 146 13.21 -8.96 -19.34
CA ALA A 146 13.03 -9.35 -17.93
C ALA A 146 13.70 -8.35 -16.98
N ARG A 147 14.92 -7.91 -17.27
CA ARG A 147 15.62 -6.88 -16.49
C ARG A 147 14.82 -5.58 -16.45
N LYS A 148 14.31 -5.10 -17.61
CA LYS A 148 13.51 -3.87 -17.68
C LYS A 148 12.22 -3.98 -16.85
N ALA A 149 11.56 -5.13 -16.89
CA ALA A 149 10.36 -5.37 -16.11
C ALA A 149 10.63 -5.42 -14.59
N LEU A 150 11.75 -6.03 -14.17
CA LEU A 150 12.18 -6.07 -12.77
C LEU A 150 12.60 -4.69 -12.25
N ALA A 151 13.24 -3.84 -13.08
CA ALA A 151 13.49 -2.44 -12.75
C ALA A 151 12.16 -1.67 -12.52
N GLY A 152 11.15 -1.92 -13.35
CA GLY A 152 9.80 -1.40 -13.14
C GLY A 152 9.16 -1.91 -11.84
N GLN A 153 9.35 -3.19 -11.49
CA GLN A 153 8.86 -3.75 -10.23
C GLN A 153 9.52 -3.09 -9.01
N THR A 154 10.80 -2.75 -9.08
CA THR A 154 11.48 -1.98 -8.04
C THR A 154 10.77 -0.64 -7.81
N GLN A 155 10.41 0.07 -8.88
CA GLN A 155 9.64 1.32 -8.81
C GLN A 155 8.21 1.09 -8.24
N GLY A 156 7.56 0.01 -8.65
CA GLY A 156 6.25 -0.39 -8.10
C GLY A 156 6.30 -0.65 -6.60
N ASN A 157 7.34 -1.36 -6.11
CA ASN A 157 7.52 -1.60 -4.68
C ASN A 157 7.86 -0.32 -3.89
N GLN A 158 8.57 0.65 -4.49
CA GLN A 158 8.78 1.97 -3.89
C GLN A 158 7.44 2.71 -3.73
N ALA A 159 6.57 2.63 -4.74
CA ALA A 159 5.23 3.20 -4.64
C ALA A 159 4.40 2.51 -3.55
N GLN A 160 4.44 1.17 -3.44
CA GLN A 160 3.77 0.42 -2.36
C GLN A 160 4.28 0.80 -0.97
N TRP A 161 5.56 1.14 -0.82
CA TRP A 161 6.08 1.66 0.45
C TRP A 161 5.45 3.02 0.81
N HIS A 162 5.25 3.91 -0.16
CA HIS A 162 4.51 5.15 0.06
C HIS A 162 3.06 4.88 0.44
N ASP A 163 2.39 3.93 -0.23
CA ASP A 163 1.02 3.51 0.11
C ASP A 163 0.91 2.99 1.55
N ALA A 164 1.87 2.18 1.99
CA ALA A 164 1.94 1.69 3.37
C ALA A 164 2.04 2.85 4.37
N ARG A 165 2.89 3.85 4.11
CA ARG A 165 3.04 5.04 4.96
C ARG A 165 1.77 5.88 5.00
N VAL A 166 1.11 6.09 3.87
CA VAL A 166 -0.17 6.81 3.77
C VAL A 166 -1.26 6.08 4.54
N SER A 167 -1.31 4.75 4.42
CA SER A 167 -2.28 3.92 5.14
C SER A 167 -2.08 3.98 6.65
N VAL A 168 -0.83 3.89 7.14
CA VAL A 168 -0.53 4.04 8.58
C VAL A 168 -0.89 5.43 9.08
N ALA A 169 -0.57 6.49 8.34
CA ALA A 169 -0.93 7.86 8.71
C ALA A 169 -2.45 8.04 8.82
N ALA A 170 -3.21 7.48 7.87
CA ALA A 170 -4.67 7.52 7.89
C ALA A 170 -5.27 6.74 9.08
N GLU A 171 -4.69 5.58 9.42
CA GLU A 171 -5.13 4.76 10.56
C GLU A 171 -4.88 5.46 11.90
N VAL A 172 -3.68 6.03 12.07
CA VAL A 172 -3.34 6.83 13.26
C VAL A 172 -4.27 8.02 13.39
N ALA A 173 -4.46 8.81 12.33
CA ALA A 173 -5.33 9.97 12.34
C ALA A 173 -6.80 9.60 12.63
N GLY A 174 -7.30 8.52 12.01
CA GLY A 174 -8.65 8.02 12.28
C GLY A 174 -8.86 7.62 13.74
N THR A 175 -7.88 6.93 14.33
CA THR A 175 -7.90 6.52 15.74
C THR A 175 -7.77 7.72 16.68
N TYR A 176 -6.89 8.67 16.35
CA TYR A 176 -6.69 9.92 17.07
C TYR A 176 -7.97 10.74 17.16
N PHE A 177 -8.63 10.99 16.02
CA PHE A 177 -9.91 11.73 16.00
C PHE A 177 -11.04 10.96 16.70
N ALA A 178 -11.07 9.63 16.58
CA ALA A 178 -12.03 8.80 17.30
C ALA A 178 -11.83 8.88 18.82
N LEU A 179 -10.59 8.88 19.30
CA LEU A 179 -10.28 9.02 20.73
C LEU A 179 -10.69 10.39 21.26
N ALA A 180 -10.35 11.47 20.55
CA ALA A 180 -10.72 12.81 20.94
C ALA A 180 -12.24 13.03 20.96
N HIS A 181 -12.95 12.50 19.96
CA HIS A 181 -14.41 12.46 19.95
C HIS A 181 -14.96 11.68 21.16
N CYS A 182 -14.36 10.52 21.45
CA CYS A 182 -14.82 9.67 22.54
C CYS A 182 -14.78 10.39 23.90
N TRP A 183 -13.73 11.15 24.21
CA TRP A 183 -13.65 11.93 25.45
C TRP A 183 -14.77 12.98 25.56
N LYS A 184 -15.03 13.73 24.48
CA LYS A 184 -16.13 14.69 24.44
C LYS A 184 -17.50 14.00 24.59
N ALA A 185 -17.73 12.89 23.90
CA ALA A 185 -18.98 12.11 23.99
C ALA A 185 -19.20 11.51 25.39
N ARG A 186 -18.12 11.04 26.03
CA ARG A 186 -18.16 10.58 27.44
C ARG A 186 -18.57 11.71 28.38
N ASP A 187 -18.06 12.91 28.20
CA ASP A 187 -18.40 14.05 29.06
C ASP A 187 -19.87 14.46 28.89
N LEU A 188 -20.42 14.40 27.68
CA LEU A 188 -21.85 14.60 27.42
C LEU A 188 -22.69 13.49 28.11
N ALA A 189 -22.24 12.23 28.00
CA ALA A 189 -22.93 11.11 28.68
C ALA A 189 -22.89 11.24 30.21
N ALA A 190 -21.80 11.72 30.78
CA ALA A 190 -21.70 11.99 32.22
C ALA A 190 -22.68 13.09 32.65
N GLN A 191 -22.84 14.15 31.85
CA GLN A 191 -23.83 15.20 32.09
C GLN A 191 -25.28 14.67 31.97
N ASP A 192 -25.57 13.74 31.02
CA ASP A 192 -26.87 13.07 30.92
C ASP A 192 -27.18 12.26 32.20
N VAL A 193 -26.19 11.50 32.72
CA VAL A 193 -26.36 10.79 34.01
C VAL A 193 -26.71 11.73 35.14
N LEU A 194 -25.99 12.86 35.27
CA LEU A 194 -26.28 13.86 36.31
C LEU A 194 -27.70 14.46 36.17
N SER A 195 -28.13 14.77 34.96
CA SER A 195 -29.49 15.25 34.68
C SER A 195 -30.55 14.23 35.10
N ARG A 196 -30.37 12.96 34.73
CA ARG A 196 -31.31 11.88 35.10
C ARG A 196 -31.33 11.60 36.60
N GLN A 197 -30.21 11.69 37.30
CA GLN A 197 -30.13 11.59 38.74
C GLN A 197 -30.94 12.71 39.42
N ARG A 198 -30.81 13.94 38.93
CA ARG A 198 -31.65 15.07 39.43
C ARG A 198 -33.14 14.83 39.20
N SER A 199 -33.52 14.37 38.00
CA SER A 199 -34.93 14.02 37.71
C SER A 199 -35.43 12.92 38.65
N ARG A 200 -34.63 11.89 38.96
CA ARG A 200 -34.96 10.85 39.94
C ARG A 200 -35.19 11.44 41.34
N ASP A 201 -34.31 12.35 41.79
CA ASP A 201 -34.41 12.94 43.13
C ASP A 201 -35.63 13.86 43.25
N ILE A 202 -36.01 14.57 42.21
CA ILE A 202 -37.26 15.34 42.14
C ILE A 202 -38.47 14.40 42.17
N SER A 203 -38.44 13.34 41.34
CA SER A 203 -39.53 12.34 41.27
C SER A 203 -39.71 11.56 42.57
N ALA A 204 -38.61 11.28 43.32
CA ALA A 204 -38.69 10.66 44.64
C ALA A 204 -39.45 11.51 45.64
N ARG A 205 -39.20 12.83 45.67
CA ARG A 205 -39.93 13.77 46.51
C ARG A 205 -41.41 13.85 46.13
N SER A 206 -41.75 13.85 44.85
CA SER A 206 -43.12 13.84 44.34
C SER A 206 -43.85 12.53 44.70
N LEU A 207 -43.16 11.39 44.67
CA LEU A 207 -43.69 10.10 45.10
C LEU A 207 -44.00 10.13 46.61
N GLN A 208 -43.05 10.62 47.44
CA GLN A 208 -43.30 10.77 48.92
C GLN A 208 -44.44 11.68 49.24
N ALA A 209 -44.65 12.71 48.43
CA ALA A 209 -45.83 13.62 48.60
C ALA A 209 -47.11 13.05 47.99
N GLY A 210 -47.16 11.83 47.49
CA GLY A 210 -48.32 11.21 46.85
C GLY A 210 -48.76 11.82 45.54
N MET A 211 -47.86 12.64 44.90
CA MET A 211 -48.14 13.34 43.64
C MET A 211 -47.64 12.57 42.42
N LEU A 212 -46.91 11.46 42.60
CA LEU A 212 -46.39 10.63 41.52
C LEU A 212 -46.77 9.16 41.76
N ALA A 213 -47.20 8.46 40.71
CA ALA A 213 -47.46 7.02 40.77
C ALA A 213 -46.16 6.21 40.95
N PRO A 214 -46.17 5.13 41.78
CA PRO A 214 -44.97 4.28 41.96
C PRO A 214 -44.38 3.75 40.65
N ALA A 215 -45.21 3.36 39.68
CA ALA A 215 -44.78 2.89 38.39
C ALA A 215 -43.99 3.95 37.59
N ALA A 216 -44.40 5.22 37.65
CA ALA A 216 -43.69 6.32 37.00
C ALA A 216 -42.31 6.56 37.64
N TYR A 217 -42.19 6.41 38.97
CA TYR A 217 -40.87 6.49 39.64
C TYR A 217 -39.92 5.36 39.22
N VAL A 218 -40.44 4.12 39.11
CA VAL A 218 -39.63 2.96 38.64
C VAL A 218 -39.12 3.22 37.22
N GLN A 219 -39.93 3.85 36.35
CA GLN A 219 -39.49 4.24 35.00
C GLN A 219 -38.32 5.23 35.07
N VAL A 220 -38.35 6.24 35.90
CA VAL A 220 -37.24 7.19 36.06
C VAL A 220 -36.00 6.51 36.63
N GLN A 221 -36.12 5.52 37.53
CA GLN A 221 -34.99 4.73 37.99
C GLN A 221 -34.36 3.92 36.86
N ALA A 222 -35.17 3.32 35.99
CA ALA A 222 -34.69 2.59 34.83
C ALA A 222 -33.93 3.50 33.86
N GLU A 223 -34.36 4.74 33.65
CA GLU A 223 -33.68 5.72 32.81
C GLU A 223 -32.31 6.13 33.37
N VAL A 224 -32.18 6.28 34.71
CA VAL A 224 -30.86 6.50 35.33
C VAL A 224 -29.95 5.33 35.09
N ALA A 225 -30.41 4.10 35.33
CA ALA A 225 -29.60 2.90 35.08
C ALA A 225 -29.15 2.82 33.61
N GLN A 226 -30.05 3.11 32.66
CA GLN A 226 -29.74 3.11 31.24
C GLN A 226 -28.69 4.17 30.86
N SER A 227 -28.74 5.36 31.46
CA SER A 227 -27.73 6.41 31.22
C SER A 227 -26.35 6.01 31.78
N GLN A 228 -26.33 5.35 32.95
CA GLN A 228 -25.08 4.80 33.51
C GLN A 228 -24.48 3.72 32.62
N LEU A 229 -25.28 2.82 32.06
CA LEU A 229 -24.81 1.83 31.09
C LEU A 229 -24.15 2.49 29.86
N ARG A 230 -24.76 3.55 29.31
CA ARG A 230 -24.16 4.32 28.20
C ARG A 230 -22.83 4.97 28.58
N LEU A 231 -22.73 5.56 29.77
CA LEU A 231 -21.46 6.14 30.25
C LEU A 231 -20.38 5.09 30.41
N ILE A 232 -20.69 3.91 30.97
CA ILE A 232 -19.73 2.77 31.06
C ILE A 232 -19.29 2.34 29.66
N GLN A 233 -20.21 2.28 28.70
CA GLN A 233 -19.90 1.93 27.32
C GLN A 233 -18.94 2.95 26.67
N HIS A 234 -19.18 4.26 26.84
CA HIS A 234 -18.25 5.30 26.36
C HIS A 234 -16.87 5.19 27.00
N ASN A 235 -16.80 4.95 28.32
CA ASN A 235 -15.53 4.76 29.01
C ASN A 235 -14.75 3.58 28.42
N SER A 236 -15.43 2.46 28.16
CA SER A 236 -14.81 1.29 27.51
C SER A 236 -14.32 1.60 26.10
N GLN A 237 -15.12 2.30 25.29
CA GLN A 237 -14.73 2.69 23.94
C GLN A 237 -13.49 3.61 23.93
N CYS A 238 -13.44 4.60 24.85
CA CYS A 238 -12.29 5.49 24.97
C CYS A 238 -11.02 4.71 25.39
N ALA A 239 -11.15 3.74 26.31
CA ALA A 239 -10.04 2.87 26.67
C ALA A 239 -9.56 2.02 25.49
N LEU A 240 -10.47 1.47 24.68
CA LEU A 240 -10.13 0.70 23.47
C LEU A 240 -9.41 1.57 22.42
N HIS A 241 -9.89 2.79 22.16
CA HIS A 241 -9.21 3.72 21.25
C HIS A 241 -7.83 4.13 21.76
N THR A 242 -7.68 4.33 23.09
CA THR A 242 -6.36 4.59 23.69
C THR A 242 -5.42 3.41 23.46
N LYS A 243 -5.85 2.16 23.72
CA LYS A 243 -5.05 0.96 23.47
C LYS A 243 -4.68 0.80 22.00
N ALA A 244 -5.60 1.11 21.10
CA ALA A 244 -5.32 1.07 19.66
C ALA A 244 -4.25 2.09 19.26
N LEU A 245 -4.32 3.33 19.79
CA LEU A 245 -3.33 4.35 19.50
C LEU A 245 -1.95 3.99 20.06
N VAL A 246 -1.88 3.49 21.32
CA VAL A 246 -0.66 2.95 21.94
C VAL A 246 -0.05 1.82 21.09
N ALA A 247 -0.88 0.89 20.62
CA ALA A 247 -0.41 -0.22 19.79
C ALA A 247 0.15 0.23 18.43
N LEU A 248 -0.39 1.30 17.85
CA LEU A 248 0.07 1.85 16.58
C LEU A 248 1.37 2.65 16.72
N THR A 249 1.53 3.40 17.83
CA THR A 249 2.62 4.37 18.00
C THR A 249 3.75 3.88 18.91
N GLY A 250 3.49 2.86 19.74
CA GLY A 250 4.43 2.40 20.75
C GLY A 250 4.59 3.34 21.96
N GLU A 251 3.82 4.44 21.99
CA GLU A 251 3.88 5.43 23.04
C GLU A 251 3.32 4.94 24.38
N ASP A 252 3.74 5.56 25.49
CA ASP A 252 3.20 5.23 26.81
C ASP A 252 1.73 5.64 26.93
N GLU A 253 0.91 4.76 27.51
CA GLU A 253 -0.52 4.98 27.65
C GLU A 253 -0.84 6.21 28.50
N THR A 254 -0.05 6.48 29.54
CA THR A 254 -0.29 7.62 30.43
C THR A 254 -0.04 8.92 29.70
N LEU A 255 0.97 8.96 28.84
CA LEU A 255 1.26 10.10 27.97
C LEU A 255 0.14 10.32 26.95
N VAL A 256 -0.26 9.29 26.22
CA VAL A 256 -1.35 9.36 25.25
C VAL A 256 -2.64 9.86 25.93
N ARG A 257 -2.96 9.33 27.10
CA ARG A 257 -4.16 9.70 27.85
C ARG A 257 -4.12 11.15 28.30
N SER A 258 -3.03 11.63 28.90
CA SER A 258 -2.92 13.01 29.40
C SER A 258 -2.99 14.02 28.24
N VAL A 259 -2.23 13.81 27.18
CA VAL A 259 -2.22 14.68 26.01
C VAL A 259 -3.59 14.77 25.35
N MET A 260 -4.32 13.65 25.27
CA MET A 260 -5.62 13.62 24.61
C MET A 260 -6.77 14.16 25.46
N GLN A 261 -6.71 14.05 26.80
CA GLN A 261 -7.75 14.57 27.70
C GLN A 261 -7.78 16.11 27.78
N GLU A 262 -6.63 16.75 27.74
CA GLU A 262 -6.48 18.20 27.85
C GLU A 262 -6.65 18.94 26.51
N ARG A 263 -6.72 18.21 25.40
CA ARG A 263 -6.61 18.82 24.08
C ARG A 263 -7.96 19.25 23.51
N GLN A 264 -8.03 20.51 23.12
CA GLN A 264 -9.10 21.02 22.26
C GLN A 264 -8.67 20.85 20.79
N LEU A 265 -9.29 19.88 20.11
CA LEU A 265 -9.08 19.72 18.67
C LEU A 265 -9.80 20.83 17.90
N PRO A 266 -9.24 21.28 16.76
CA PRO A 266 -9.95 22.13 15.82
C PRO A 266 -11.30 21.49 15.46
N ASP A 267 -12.34 22.31 15.34
CA ASP A 267 -13.68 21.82 15.00
C ASP A 267 -13.69 21.20 13.59
N ASP A 268 -12.84 21.72 12.70
CA ASP A 268 -12.75 21.23 11.34
C ASP A 268 -11.28 21.02 10.90
N LEU A 269 -11.06 20.09 9.93
CA LEU A 269 -9.79 19.93 9.28
C LEU A 269 -9.68 20.89 8.10
N THR A 270 -8.49 21.44 7.90
CA THR A 270 -8.19 22.19 6.67
C THR A 270 -8.31 21.24 5.48
N GLY A 271 -9.23 21.55 4.56
CA GLY A 271 -9.47 20.74 3.38
C GLY A 271 -8.32 20.78 2.38
N PHE A 272 -8.27 19.83 1.50
CA PHE A 272 -7.39 19.83 0.33
C PHE A 272 -8.22 19.64 -0.94
N THR A 273 -7.61 19.93 -2.09
CA THR A 273 -8.30 19.85 -3.37
C THR A 273 -8.06 18.52 -4.08
N VAL A 274 -9.09 18.00 -4.74
CA VAL A 274 -9.02 16.77 -5.56
C VAL A 274 -9.09 17.18 -7.02
N LEU A 275 -8.30 16.53 -7.89
CA LEU A 275 -8.34 16.77 -9.33
C LEU A 275 -9.71 16.43 -9.91
N GLU A 276 -10.25 17.29 -10.78
CA GLU A 276 -11.55 17.09 -11.42
C GLU A 276 -11.61 15.84 -12.31
N ILE A 277 -10.49 15.50 -12.94
CA ILE A 277 -10.41 14.38 -13.87
C ILE A 277 -9.99 13.11 -13.12
N PRO A 278 -10.86 12.11 -12.97
CA PRO A 278 -10.57 10.87 -12.26
C PRO A 278 -9.30 10.17 -12.72
N ALA A 279 -9.06 10.12 -14.02
CA ALA A 279 -7.87 9.50 -14.58
C ALA A 279 -6.56 10.17 -14.09
N GLN A 280 -6.55 11.50 -13.94
CA GLN A 280 -5.38 12.26 -13.44
C GLN A 280 -5.19 12.04 -11.93
N ALA A 281 -6.28 11.98 -11.16
CA ALA A 281 -6.22 11.68 -9.74
C ALA A 281 -5.70 10.26 -9.48
N LEU A 282 -6.12 9.29 -10.29
CA LEU A 282 -5.69 7.89 -10.20
C LEU A 282 -4.21 7.68 -10.55
N VAL A 283 -3.63 8.52 -11.41
CA VAL A 283 -2.18 8.50 -11.72
C VAL A 283 -1.34 8.80 -10.47
N GLN A 284 -1.90 9.52 -9.49
CA GLN A 284 -1.23 9.83 -8.22
C GLN A 284 -1.36 8.71 -7.17
N ARG A 285 -1.95 7.56 -7.51
CA ARG A 285 -2.10 6.43 -6.59
C ARG A 285 -0.95 5.44 -6.73
N PRO A 286 -0.21 5.21 -5.64
CA PRO A 286 0.92 4.29 -5.65
C PRO A 286 0.51 2.82 -5.87
N ASP A 287 -0.66 2.39 -5.37
CA ASP A 287 -1.17 1.02 -5.54
C ASP A 287 -1.58 0.71 -6.99
N VAL A 288 -2.14 1.70 -7.71
CA VAL A 288 -2.48 1.59 -9.13
C VAL A 288 -1.20 1.52 -9.97
N PHE A 289 -0.21 2.36 -9.66
CA PHE A 289 1.10 2.35 -10.33
C PHE A 289 1.83 1.01 -10.15
N ALA A 290 1.84 0.46 -8.93
CA ALA A 290 2.43 -0.85 -8.67
C ALA A 290 1.76 -1.95 -9.50
N ALA A 291 0.42 -1.98 -9.55
CA ALA A 291 -0.33 -2.96 -10.33
C ALA A 291 -0.09 -2.83 -11.85
N GLU A 292 0.18 -1.63 -12.37
CA GLU A 292 0.60 -1.42 -13.77
C GLU A 292 1.95 -2.10 -14.04
N HIS A 293 2.91 -1.99 -13.11
CA HIS A 293 4.21 -2.67 -13.23
C HIS A 293 4.10 -4.19 -13.10
N ASP A 294 3.15 -4.69 -12.31
CA ASP A 294 2.88 -6.14 -12.23
C ASP A 294 2.38 -6.70 -13.58
N VAL A 295 1.57 -5.96 -14.33
CA VAL A 295 1.17 -6.32 -15.71
C VAL A 295 2.39 -6.38 -16.63
N ALA A 296 3.27 -5.39 -16.55
CA ALA A 296 4.50 -5.37 -17.37
C ALA A 296 5.44 -6.55 -17.04
N LEU A 297 5.54 -6.90 -15.75
CA LEU A 297 6.32 -8.05 -15.30
C LEU A 297 5.74 -9.37 -15.82
N ALA A 298 4.43 -9.55 -15.71
CA ALA A 298 3.75 -10.75 -16.20
C ALA A 298 3.89 -10.90 -17.73
N SER A 299 3.80 -9.78 -18.49
CA SER A 299 4.08 -9.77 -19.92
C SER A 299 5.52 -10.23 -20.23
N ALA A 300 6.50 -9.75 -19.48
CA ALA A 300 7.90 -10.14 -19.63
C ALA A 300 8.14 -11.63 -19.29
N GLN A 301 7.41 -12.17 -18.32
CA GLN A 301 7.46 -13.61 -17.97
C GLN A 301 6.99 -14.50 -19.11
N ILE A 302 5.93 -14.11 -19.84
CA ILE A 302 5.51 -14.82 -21.06
C ILE A 302 6.64 -14.81 -22.09
N GLY A 303 7.26 -13.65 -22.33
CA GLY A 303 8.40 -13.53 -23.23
C GLY A 303 9.53 -14.48 -22.85
N ARG A 304 9.86 -14.54 -21.56
CA ARG A 304 10.89 -15.44 -21.03
C ARG A 304 10.49 -16.92 -21.19
N ALA A 305 9.25 -17.30 -20.92
CA ALA A 305 8.75 -18.65 -21.08
C ALA A 305 8.79 -19.09 -22.56
N LYS A 306 8.37 -18.22 -23.48
CA LYS A 306 8.46 -18.45 -24.93
C LYS A 306 9.91 -18.55 -25.42
N ALA A 307 10.81 -17.70 -24.93
CA ALA A 307 12.24 -17.72 -25.30
C ALA A 307 12.91 -19.04 -24.95
N ARG A 308 12.52 -19.71 -23.87
CA ARG A 308 13.03 -21.04 -23.47
C ARG A 308 12.70 -22.16 -24.46
N ARG A 309 11.82 -21.92 -25.43
CA ARG A 309 11.50 -22.85 -26.53
C ARG A 309 12.46 -22.72 -27.70
N TRP A 310 13.26 -21.65 -27.74
CA TRP A 310 14.23 -21.36 -28.79
C TRP A 310 15.64 -21.86 -28.40
N PRO A 311 16.58 -22.00 -29.37
CA PRO A 311 17.94 -22.41 -29.07
C PRO A 311 18.64 -21.43 -28.12
N GLY A 312 19.21 -21.91 -27.03
CA GLY A 312 20.12 -21.15 -26.19
C GLY A 312 21.55 -21.16 -26.73
N LEU A 313 22.21 -20.01 -26.72
CA LEU A 313 23.59 -19.84 -27.14
C LEU A 313 24.47 -19.49 -25.95
N THR A 314 25.43 -20.38 -25.64
CA THR A 314 26.34 -20.20 -24.50
C THR A 314 27.77 -20.14 -24.97
N LEU A 315 28.54 -19.17 -24.48
CA LEU A 315 29.97 -19.06 -24.67
C LEU A 315 30.68 -19.40 -23.37
N GLY A 316 31.54 -20.42 -23.44
CA GLY A 316 32.38 -20.81 -22.32
C GLY A 316 33.84 -20.39 -22.49
N GLY A 317 34.60 -20.51 -21.42
CA GLY A 317 36.07 -20.36 -21.43
C GLY A 317 36.65 -20.75 -20.08
N SER A 318 37.88 -21.18 -20.07
CA SER A 318 38.59 -21.55 -18.85
C SER A 318 40.08 -21.30 -18.94
N ILE A 319 40.69 -21.03 -17.78
CA ILE A 319 42.12 -21.06 -17.58
C ILE A 319 42.42 -21.80 -16.27
N GLY A 320 43.40 -22.67 -16.25
CA GLY A 320 43.70 -23.46 -15.07
C GLY A 320 45.14 -23.99 -15.03
N ALA A 321 45.53 -24.40 -13.85
CA ALA A 321 46.75 -25.15 -13.58
C ALA A 321 46.36 -26.52 -12.96
N LEU A 322 46.93 -27.57 -13.50
CA LEU A 322 46.71 -28.94 -13.05
C LEU A 322 48.05 -29.52 -12.61
N ARG A 323 48.16 -29.93 -11.36
CA ARG A 323 49.24 -30.78 -10.88
C ARG A 323 48.78 -32.23 -10.85
N TYR A 324 49.52 -33.09 -11.49
CA TYR A 324 49.26 -34.50 -11.59
C TYR A 324 50.44 -35.26 -10.98
N SER A 325 50.20 -36.16 -10.04
CA SER A 325 51.22 -36.95 -9.36
C SER A 325 50.87 -38.45 -9.45
N THR A 326 51.77 -39.26 -9.98
CA THR A 326 51.62 -40.71 -10.03
C THR A 326 53.01 -41.37 -9.90
N MET A 327 53.11 -42.42 -9.05
CA MET A 327 54.37 -43.15 -8.81
C MET A 327 55.57 -42.26 -8.42
N GLY A 328 55.31 -41.11 -7.74
CA GLY A 328 56.38 -40.16 -7.33
C GLY A 328 56.85 -39.21 -8.47
N VAL A 329 56.24 -39.28 -9.64
CA VAL A 329 56.45 -38.32 -10.71
C VAL A 329 55.39 -37.26 -10.65
N GLU A 330 55.81 -35.99 -10.57
CA GLU A 330 54.91 -34.82 -10.60
C GLU A 330 54.99 -34.16 -11.99
N SER A 331 53.87 -33.74 -12.50
CA SER A 331 53.75 -32.98 -13.75
C SER A 331 52.81 -31.80 -13.55
N ASP A 332 53.27 -30.60 -13.84
CA ASP A 332 52.47 -29.37 -13.82
C ASP A 332 52.05 -28.99 -15.23
N LEU A 333 50.76 -28.79 -15.44
CA LEU A 333 50.15 -28.44 -16.72
C LEU A 333 49.34 -27.16 -16.59
N THR A 334 49.55 -26.20 -17.48
CA THR A 334 48.67 -25.03 -17.59
C THR A 334 47.74 -25.26 -18.79
N THR A 335 46.45 -25.08 -18.54
CA THR A 335 45.40 -25.26 -19.54
C THR A 335 44.61 -23.98 -19.74
N TRP A 336 44.25 -23.69 -20.96
CA TRP A 336 43.31 -22.62 -21.25
C TRP A 336 42.40 -23.03 -22.41
N SER A 337 41.18 -22.51 -22.40
CA SER A 337 40.23 -22.66 -23.50
C SER A 337 39.43 -21.37 -23.70
N PHE A 338 39.18 -21.05 -24.95
CA PHE A 338 38.21 -20.05 -25.36
C PHE A 338 37.13 -20.78 -26.17
N GLY A 339 35.91 -20.80 -25.65
CA GLY A 339 34.86 -21.69 -26.11
C GLY A 339 34.64 -22.84 -25.12
N PRO A 340 33.75 -23.79 -25.43
CA PRO A 340 32.96 -23.85 -26.66
C PRO A 340 31.89 -22.75 -26.77
N LEU A 341 31.58 -22.36 -28.02
CA LEU A 341 30.31 -21.72 -28.35
C LEU A 341 29.31 -22.86 -28.57
N ALA A 342 28.44 -23.06 -27.59
CA ALA A 342 27.46 -24.15 -27.60
C ALA A 342 26.06 -23.63 -27.94
N LEU A 343 25.39 -24.30 -28.87
CA LEU A 343 23.97 -24.10 -29.21
C LEU A 343 23.17 -25.28 -28.70
N ALA A 344 22.24 -25.02 -27.80
CA ALA A 344 21.37 -26.04 -27.23
C ALA A 344 19.90 -25.78 -27.64
N LEU A 345 19.32 -26.70 -28.43
CA LEU A 345 17.90 -26.66 -28.83
C LEU A 345 17.14 -27.79 -28.12
N PRO A 346 16.13 -27.46 -27.31
CA PRO A 346 15.26 -28.48 -26.71
C PRO A 346 14.31 -29.04 -27.78
N VAL A 347 14.52 -30.31 -28.16
CA VAL A 347 13.74 -30.98 -29.22
C VAL A 347 12.50 -31.66 -28.65
N PHE A 348 12.61 -32.25 -27.47
CA PHE A 348 11.49 -32.96 -26.81
C PHE A 348 11.58 -32.80 -25.28
N ASP A 349 10.48 -32.38 -24.66
CA ASP A 349 10.39 -32.16 -23.22
C ASP A 349 9.03 -32.60 -22.63
N ALA A 350 8.32 -33.48 -23.33
CA ALA A 350 6.98 -33.96 -22.95
C ALA A 350 5.95 -32.83 -22.65
N GLY A 351 6.11 -31.65 -23.27
CA GLY A 351 5.19 -30.52 -23.12
C GLY A 351 5.50 -29.56 -21.96
N GLN A 352 6.61 -29.79 -21.23
CA GLN A 352 6.96 -28.94 -20.06
C GLN A 352 7.03 -27.45 -20.41
N ARG A 353 7.70 -27.07 -21.51
CA ARG A 353 7.81 -25.66 -21.90
C ARG A 353 6.51 -25.05 -22.41
N ALA A 354 5.63 -25.87 -23.01
CA ALA A 354 4.31 -25.41 -23.39
C ALA A 354 3.48 -25.07 -22.15
N ALA A 355 3.45 -25.97 -21.16
CA ALA A 355 2.74 -25.74 -19.89
C ALA A 355 3.27 -24.50 -19.13
N LEU A 356 4.59 -24.21 -19.20
CA LEU A 356 5.16 -22.98 -18.60
C LEU A 356 4.70 -21.70 -19.33
N VAL A 357 4.45 -21.75 -20.63
CA VAL A 357 3.87 -20.62 -21.37
C VAL A 357 2.40 -20.43 -20.97
N ASP A 358 1.63 -21.54 -20.92
CA ASP A 358 0.21 -21.47 -20.52
C ASP A 358 0.04 -20.93 -19.10
N ALA A 359 0.92 -21.31 -18.17
CA ALA A 359 0.94 -20.78 -16.81
C ALA A 359 1.25 -19.27 -16.81
N ALA A 360 2.25 -18.82 -17.57
CA ALA A 360 2.60 -17.40 -17.66
C ALA A 360 1.49 -16.57 -18.35
N ASP A 361 0.76 -17.14 -19.33
CA ASP A 361 -0.38 -16.49 -19.95
C ASP A 361 -1.54 -16.33 -18.92
N ALA A 362 -1.79 -17.33 -18.07
CA ALA A 362 -2.77 -17.24 -17.00
C ALA A 362 -2.39 -16.16 -15.96
N ASP A 363 -1.12 -16.08 -15.58
CA ASP A 363 -0.61 -15.04 -14.66
C ASP A 363 -0.79 -13.63 -15.25
N TYR A 364 -0.58 -13.47 -16.56
CA TYR A 364 -0.83 -12.19 -17.23
C TYR A 364 -2.30 -11.80 -17.21
N VAL A 365 -3.21 -12.73 -17.49
CA VAL A 365 -4.66 -12.49 -17.41
C VAL A 365 -5.06 -12.06 -15.99
N LEU A 366 -4.50 -12.72 -14.97
CA LEU A 366 -4.71 -12.37 -13.57
C LEU A 366 -4.19 -10.97 -13.25
N ALA A 367 -2.98 -10.63 -13.69
CA ALA A 367 -2.39 -9.30 -13.47
C ALA A 367 -3.24 -8.19 -14.10
N VAL A 368 -3.71 -8.37 -15.33
CA VAL A 368 -4.62 -7.42 -16.02
C VAL A 368 -5.94 -7.27 -15.27
N ALA A 369 -6.54 -8.38 -14.83
CA ALA A 369 -7.79 -8.35 -14.06
C ALA A 369 -7.61 -7.61 -12.72
N THR A 370 -6.49 -7.87 -12.02
CA THR A 370 -6.13 -7.22 -10.76
C THR A 370 -5.91 -5.72 -10.94
N TYR A 371 -5.16 -5.31 -11.96
CA TYR A 371 -4.97 -3.90 -12.29
C TYR A 371 -6.30 -3.18 -12.52
N ARG A 372 -7.18 -3.75 -13.35
CA ARG A 372 -8.52 -3.19 -13.59
C ARG A 372 -9.39 -3.13 -12.34
N ALA A 373 -9.29 -4.14 -11.47
CA ALA A 373 -9.99 -4.15 -10.19
C ALA A 373 -9.48 -3.03 -9.26
N LYS A 374 -8.15 -2.81 -9.20
CA LYS A 374 -7.53 -1.73 -8.43
C LYS A 374 -8.00 -0.35 -8.90
N VAL A 375 -8.07 -0.13 -10.21
CA VAL A 375 -8.59 1.13 -10.77
C VAL A 375 -10.04 1.36 -10.35
N ARG A 376 -10.93 0.35 -10.48
CA ARG A 376 -12.33 0.47 -10.05
C ARG A 376 -12.46 0.71 -8.54
N GLN A 377 -11.65 0.03 -7.73
CA GLN A 377 -11.61 0.24 -6.28
C GLN A 377 -11.17 1.65 -5.94
N ALA A 378 -10.16 2.18 -6.61
CA ALA A 378 -9.67 3.53 -6.41
C ALA A 378 -10.74 4.58 -6.72
N VAL A 379 -11.48 4.43 -7.82
CA VAL A 379 -12.63 5.29 -8.16
C VAL A 379 -13.67 5.23 -7.04
N ARG A 380 -14.05 4.03 -6.61
CA ARG A 380 -15.05 3.84 -5.57
C ARG A 380 -14.65 4.53 -4.26
N GLU A 381 -13.40 4.36 -3.81
CA GLU A 381 -12.92 4.94 -2.55
C GLU A 381 -12.97 6.48 -2.55
N VAL A 382 -12.64 7.11 -3.68
CA VAL A 382 -12.75 8.57 -3.83
C VAL A 382 -14.21 9.00 -3.83
N GLU A 383 -15.07 8.36 -4.63
CA GLU A 383 -16.50 8.68 -4.71
C GLU A 383 -17.20 8.50 -3.33
N GLU A 384 -16.94 7.42 -2.62
CA GLU A 384 -17.49 7.18 -1.28
C GLU A 384 -17.09 8.29 -0.29
N ALA A 385 -15.82 8.73 -0.33
CA ALA A 385 -15.35 9.80 0.52
C ALA A 385 -15.99 11.16 0.16
N LEU A 386 -16.12 11.46 -1.14
CA LEU A 386 -16.78 12.68 -1.63
C LEU A 386 -18.25 12.73 -1.26
N VAL A 387 -18.99 11.63 -1.45
CA VAL A 387 -20.40 11.52 -1.05
C VAL A 387 -20.56 11.76 0.46
N THR A 388 -19.68 11.17 1.27
CA THR A 388 -19.72 11.34 2.73
C THR A 388 -19.45 12.79 3.14
N LEU A 389 -18.47 13.45 2.51
CA LEU A 389 -18.16 14.85 2.74
C LEU A 389 -19.33 15.76 2.35
N GLN A 390 -19.92 15.54 1.19
CA GLN A 390 -21.08 16.30 0.73
C GLN A 390 -22.27 16.15 1.68
N ALA A 391 -22.61 14.93 2.07
CA ALA A 391 -23.70 14.66 2.99
C ALA A 391 -23.46 15.28 4.37
N ALA A 392 -22.21 15.30 4.85
CA ALA A 392 -21.85 15.97 6.09
C ALA A 392 -22.01 17.49 5.99
N GLN A 393 -21.61 18.08 4.87
CA GLN A 393 -21.73 19.51 4.60
C GLN A 393 -23.19 19.94 4.51
N GLU A 394 -24.03 19.18 3.82
CA GLU A 394 -25.47 19.48 3.68
C GLU A 394 -26.19 19.45 5.04
N ARG A 395 -25.82 18.52 5.94
CA ARG A 395 -26.42 18.40 7.29
C ARG A 395 -25.91 19.43 8.29
N GLU A 396 -24.80 20.12 8.00
CA GLU A 396 -24.14 21.00 8.97
C GLU A 396 -25.04 22.16 9.44
N ALA A 397 -25.70 22.86 8.50
CA ALA A 397 -26.55 24.00 8.79
C ALA A 397 -27.75 23.60 9.66
N ASP A 398 -28.43 22.51 9.31
CA ASP A 398 -29.60 22.02 10.06
C ASP A 398 -29.19 21.48 11.42
N THR A 399 -28.08 20.78 11.55
CA THR A 399 -27.56 20.25 12.82
C THR A 399 -27.23 21.41 13.78
N ARG A 400 -26.61 22.48 13.28
CA ARG A 400 -26.35 23.71 14.08
C ARG A 400 -27.65 24.42 14.48
N ALA A 401 -28.60 24.55 13.53
CA ALA A 401 -29.88 25.17 13.83
C ALA A 401 -30.65 24.41 14.93
N VAL A 402 -30.61 23.08 14.92
CA VAL A 402 -31.16 22.25 15.99
C VAL A 402 -30.45 22.52 17.32
N LEU A 403 -29.11 22.56 17.34
CA LEU A 403 -28.35 22.87 18.55
C LEU A 403 -28.74 24.22 19.14
N ASP A 404 -28.79 25.27 18.31
CA ASP A 404 -29.14 26.64 18.74
C ASP A 404 -30.57 26.70 19.28
N ALA A 405 -31.53 26.06 18.62
CA ALA A 405 -32.91 25.99 19.08
C ALA A 405 -33.03 25.26 20.43
N ARG A 406 -32.30 24.15 20.64
CA ARG A 406 -32.28 23.41 21.91
C ARG A 406 -31.59 24.21 23.02
N ALA A 407 -30.52 24.95 22.72
CA ALA A 407 -29.88 25.85 23.69
C ALA A 407 -30.83 26.97 24.15
N GLN A 408 -31.53 27.62 23.21
CA GLN A 408 -32.53 28.64 23.49
C GLN A 408 -33.69 28.06 24.31
N ASN A 409 -34.20 26.88 23.95
CA ASN A 409 -35.28 26.22 24.70
C ASN A 409 -34.86 25.89 26.15
N HIS A 410 -33.66 25.37 26.36
CA HIS A 410 -33.13 25.10 27.70
C HIS A 410 -33.01 26.39 28.52
N ALA A 411 -32.48 27.48 27.95
CA ALA A 411 -32.40 28.78 28.62
C ALA A 411 -33.82 29.34 28.98
N ALA A 412 -34.79 29.20 28.06
CA ALA A 412 -36.16 29.59 28.28
C ALA A 412 -36.83 28.76 29.38
N ALA A 413 -36.58 27.44 29.45
CA ALA A 413 -37.05 26.56 30.49
C ALA A 413 -36.54 26.99 31.89
N GLN A 414 -35.24 27.30 31.99
CA GLN A 414 -34.62 27.82 33.22
C GLN A 414 -35.23 29.15 33.66
N ASN A 415 -35.48 30.08 32.75
CA ASN A 415 -36.12 31.34 33.08
C ASN A 415 -37.57 31.18 33.57
N ARG A 416 -38.34 30.29 32.94
CA ARG A 416 -39.71 29.97 33.38
C ARG A 416 -39.71 29.28 34.74
N GLU A 417 -38.79 28.40 35.01
CA GLU A 417 -38.64 27.74 36.31
C GLU A 417 -38.36 28.75 37.41
N ARG A 418 -37.41 29.69 37.19
CA ARG A 418 -37.14 30.79 38.14
C ARG A 418 -38.39 31.66 38.40
N GLY A 419 -39.24 31.84 37.39
CA GLY A 419 -40.50 32.57 37.49
C GLY A 419 -41.67 31.74 38.05
N GLY A 420 -41.45 30.49 38.46
CA GLY A 420 -42.49 29.58 38.95
C GLY A 420 -43.47 29.09 37.87
N MET A 421 -43.14 29.26 36.58
CA MET A 421 -43.98 28.92 35.42
C MET A 421 -43.60 27.60 34.76
N ALA A 422 -42.58 26.91 35.22
CA ALA A 422 -42.15 25.58 34.76
C ALA A 422 -41.62 24.75 35.92
N SER A 423 -41.69 23.45 35.81
CA SER A 423 -41.12 22.54 36.81
C SER A 423 -39.62 22.34 36.61
N ALA A 424 -38.90 21.94 37.64
CA ALA A 424 -37.48 21.55 37.51
C ALA A 424 -37.30 20.31 36.63
N LEU A 425 -38.32 19.45 36.44
CA LEU A 425 -38.29 18.34 35.49
C LEU A 425 -38.28 18.86 34.04
N ASP A 426 -39.07 19.92 33.74
CA ASP A 426 -39.06 20.53 32.39
C ASP A 426 -37.68 21.08 32.02
N VAL A 427 -36.93 21.62 33.00
CA VAL A 427 -35.56 22.10 32.80
C VAL A 427 -34.61 20.93 32.50
N GLU A 428 -34.71 19.83 33.27
CA GLU A 428 -33.85 18.66 33.02
C GLU A 428 -34.19 17.97 31.68
N ASP A 429 -35.48 17.97 31.27
CA ASP A 429 -35.88 17.47 29.94
C ASP A 429 -35.28 18.33 28.80
N ALA A 430 -35.42 19.65 28.91
CA ALA A 430 -34.82 20.57 27.95
C ALA A 430 -33.28 20.44 27.91
N ARG A 431 -32.62 20.19 29.07
CA ARG A 431 -31.19 19.94 29.16
C ARG A 431 -30.77 18.66 28.42
N ARG A 432 -31.52 17.56 28.59
CA ARG A 432 -31.23 16.30 27.89
C ARG A 432 -31.39 16.45 26.38
N MET A 433 -32.36 17.22 25.90
CA MET A 433 -32.51 17.52 24.48
C MET A 433 -31.33 18.35 23.94
N LEU A 434 -30.79 19.28 24.74
CA LEU A 434 -29.58 20.02 24.40
C LEU A 434 -28.35 19.11 24.33
N LEU A 435 -28.15 18.23 25.32
CA LEU A 435 -27.04 17.27 25.33
C LEU A 435 -27.10 16.33 24.12
N ALA A 436 -28.30 15.89 23.73
CA ALA A 436 -28.45 15.09 22.50
C ALA A 436 -28.04 15.86 21.23
N ALA A 437 -28.49 17.12 21.10
CA ALA A 437 -28.10 17.95 19.96
C ALA A 437 -26.58 18.24 19.91
N GLN A 438 -25.94 18.40 21.08
CA GLN A 438 -24.47 18.52 21.18
C GLN A 438 -23.77 17.23 20.73
N ALA A 439 -24.30 16.05 21.08
CA ALA A 439 -23.76 14.77 20.63
C ALA A 439 -23.93 14.59 19.13
N ASP A 440 -25.03 15.04 18.53
CA ASP A 440 -25.24 14.99 17.07
C ASP A 440 -24.23 15.86 16.31
N VAL A 441 -23.97 17.09 16.78
CA VAL A 441 -22.92 17.97 16.21
C VAL A 441 -21.55 17.30 16.30
N LEU A 442 -21.23 16.74 17.48
CA LEU A 442 -19.94 16.07 17.70
C LEU A 442 -19.78 14.84 16.78
N ALA A 443 -20.85 14.05 16.58
CA ALA A 443 -20.84 12.91 15.67
C ALA A 443 -20.61 13.34 14.21
N LEU A 444 -21.28 14.41 13.76
CA LEU A 444 -21.11 14.97 12.43
C LEU A 444 -19.66 15.48 12.18
N GLN A 445 -19.06 16.13 13.18
CA GLN A 445 -17.66 16.56 13.12
C GLN A 445 -16.70 15.36 12.96
N LEU A 446 -16.92 14.27 13.69
CA LEU A 446 -16.10 13.05 13.53
C LEU A 446 -16.29 12.42 12.16
N GLU A 447 -17.52 12.31 11.66
CA GLU A 447 -17.82 11.79 10.32
C GLU A 447 -17.07 12.57 9.24
N ARG A 448 -17.11 13.89 9.32
CA ARG A 448 -16.41 14.79 8.39
C ARG A 448 -14.89 14.61 8.45
N LYS A 449 -14.30 14.52 9.66
CA LYS A 449 -12.85 14.26 9.83
C LYS A 449 -12.45 12.91 9.24
N ARG A 450 -13.23 11.87 9.49
CA ARG A 450 -12.99 10.54 8.91
C ARG A 450 -13.09 10.54 7.38
N ALA A 451 -14.05 11.27 6.82
CA ALA A 451 -14.20 11.40 5.38
C ALA A 451 -13.01 12.13 4.73
N TRP A 452 -12.48 13.17 5.36
CA TRP A 452 -11.24 13.82 4.90
C TRP A 452 -10.02 12.89 4.95
N VAL A 453 -9.86 12.13 6.02
CA VAL A 453 -8.78 11.13 6.14
C VAL A 453 -8.92 10.03 5.08
N ALA A 454 -10.14 9.55 4.85
CA ALA A 454 -10.44 8.57 3.80
C ALA A 454 -10.12 9.12 2.41
N LEU A 455 -10.50 10.36 2.14
CA LEU A 455 -10.20 11.04 0.87
C LEU A 455 -8.69 11.24 0.67
N TYR A 456 -7.96 11.67 1.71
CA TYR A 456 -6.49 11.75 1.68
C TYR A 456 -5.85 10.44 1.25
N ARG A 457 -6.28 9.32 1.86
CA ARG A 457 -5.81 7.99 1.49
C ARG A 457 -6.21 7.61 0.06
N ALA A 458 -7.47 7.85 -0.30
CA ALA A 458 -8.04 7.48 -1.61
C ALA A 458 -7.37 8.17 -2.79
N VAL A 459 -6.83 9.39 -2.60
CA VAL A 459 -6.08 10.12 -3.64
C VAL A 459 -4.57 9.86 -3.61
N GLY A 460 -4.10 8.93 -2.75
CA GLY A 460 -2.70 8.51 -2.70
C GLY A 460 -1.78 9.35 -1.82
N GLY A 461 -2.31 10.18 -0.90
CA GLY A 461 -1.56 10.86 0.15
C GLY A 461 -0.44 11.79 -0.34
N GLY A 462 -0.54 12.34 -1.54
CA GLY A 462 0.46 13.25 -2.12
C GLY A 462 1.64 12.56 -2.82
N TRP A 463 1.56 11.25 -3.05
CA TRP A 463 2.54 10.57 -3.90
C TRP A 463 2.48 11.10 -5.33
N GLN A 464 3.64 11.22 -5.97
CA GLN A 464 3.75 11.63 -7.36
C GLN A 464 4.47 10.54 -8.13
N ARG A 465 3.91 10.17 -9.28
CA ARG A 465 4.53 9.24 -10.21
C ARG A 465 5.92 9.75 -10.60
N PRO A 466 6.98 8.93 -10.49
CA PRO A 466 8.30 9.31 -10.98
C PRO A 466 8.21 9.72 -12.45
N ALA A 467 8.82 10.87 -12.81
CA ALA A 467 8.95 11.25 -14.21
C ALA A 467 9.69 10.11 -14.92
N THR A 468 9.02 9.40 -15.82
CA THR A 468 9.69 8.44 -16.70
C THR A 468 10.74 9.24 -17.47
N ALA A 469 12.01 8.91 -17.29
CA ALA A 469 13.05 9.39 -18.15
C ALA A 469 12.58 9.04 -19.58
N GLN A 470 12.13 10.05 -20.31
CA GLN A 470 11.78 9.90 -21.71
C GLN A 470 13.05 9.44 -22.39
N THR A 471 13.12 8.16 -22.71
CA THR A 471 14.14 7.67 -23.63
C THR A 471 13.87 8.44 -24.93
N PRO A 472 14.83 9.23 -25.43
CA PRO A 472 14.63 9.90 -26.70
C PRO A 472 14.26 8.85 -27.73
N ALA A 473 13.12 9.03 -28.38
CA ALA A 473 12.74 8.24 -29.54
C ALA A 473 13.79 8.50 -30.61
N ASN A 474 14.62 7.49 -30.89
CA ASN A 474 15.44 7.38 -32.09
C ASN A 474 14.82 6.35 -33.01
#